data_ab855bb8f9353969de6491d43568dfa2
#
_entry.id   ab855bb8f9353969de6491d43568dfa2
#
_cell.length_a   1.000
_cell.length_b   1.000
_cell.length_c   1.000
_cell.angle_alpha   90.00
_cell.angle_beta   90.00
_cell.angle_gamma   90.00
#
_symmetry.space_group_name_H-M   'P 1'
#
loop_
_entity.id
_entity.type
_entity.pdbx_description
1 polymer ?
#
loop_
_entity_poly.entity_id
_entity_poly.type
_entity_poly.pdbx_seq_one_letter_code
_entity_poly.pdbx_strand_id
1 'polypeptide(L)'
;MRIPLDQAAESWRARAARFATEELIPWEVEAELNEGRLPPEVKARHKRLAIEHGFSAMDVPVEYGGRNARVVEQVAVWEQLGRVTNALCWCFSEPHRWMFEACTDEQLQRFVLPLMSGKRKECYAITESGSGSDVAIETTARRAPDGYRISGEKWYVTSANHADFFILQARLADGPHAGSHALFFIDGDQPGIELVRTPVFSHTFSDHHPIYRFNDVLVPESQRLGTEGDGMQYSHSWFRRERLMIAARCCGAASRLIEEATAFASTRMVGGEPLSERQMIQAMLADSVTELWAARLITYEAARAHDDGEDLRSLHARCSVAKLYASEAANRIADRVVQILGGRGYMRENAAERFFRELRVDRIWEGTSEIQRLIIARALLKRGLEGM
;
A
#
# COMPACT_ATOMS: atom_id res chain seq x y z
N MET A 1 25.13 2.19 -0.30
CA MET A 1 24.28 2.73 0.78
C MET A 1 23.34 1.66 1.30
N ARG A 2 23.90 0.76 2.08
CA ARG A 2 23.14 -0.32 2.71
C ARG A 2 22.58 0.18 4.06
N ILE A 3 21.32 -0.07 4.32
CA ILE A 3 20.78 0.04 5.68
C ILE A 3 21.24 -1.21 6.44
N PRO A 4 21.83 -1.06 7.62
CA PRO A 4 22.17 -2.21 8.45
C PRO A 4 20.90 -2.97 8.85
N LEU A 5 20.85 -4.25 8.50
CA LEU A 5 19.78 -5.19 8.86
C LEU A 5 20.40 -6.36 9.61
N ASP A 6 19.68 -6.90 10.57
CA ASP A 6 20.06 -8.16 11.18
C ASP A 6 19.81 -9.35 10.22
N GLN A 7 20.24 -10.52 10.63
CA GLN A 7 20.17 -11.73 9.82
C GLN A 7 18.72 -12.09 9.41
N ALA A 8 17.74 -11.86 10.27
CA ALA A 8 16.35 -12.18 10.00
C ALA A 8 15.78 -11.24 8.93
N ALA A 9 15.94 -9.93 9.10
CA ALA A 9 15.49 -8.93 8.12
C ALA A 9 16.21 -9.08 6.76
N GLU A 10 17.52 -9.41 6.77
CA GLU A 10 18.28 -9.67 5.54
C GLU A 10 17.77 -10.93 4.83
N SER A 11 17.39 -11.97 5.55
CA SER A 11 16.78 -13.19 4.99
C SER A 11 15.44 -12.88 4.30
N TRP A 12 14.57 -12.07 4.95
CA TRP A 12 13.32 -11.63 4.35
C TRP A 12 13.55 -10.80 3.10
N ARG A 13 14.46 -9.84 3.17
CA ARG A 13 14.86 -9.00 2.03
C ARG A 13 15.33 -9.82 0.85
N ALA A 14 16.24 -10.79 1.08
CA ALA A 14 16.80 -11.63 0.03
C ALA A 14 15.75 -12.51 -0.66
N ARG A 15 14.79 -13.06 0.11
CA ARG A 15 13.66 -13.82 -0.47
C ARG A 15 12.77 -12.95 -1.35
N ALA A 16 12.40 -11.75 -0.87
CA ALA A 16 11.58 -10.82 -1.63
C ALA A 16 12.29 -10.31 -2.87
N ALA A 17 13.61 -10.05 -2.79
CA ALA A 17 14.42 -9.63 -3.93
C ALA A 17 14.42 -10.69 -5.04
N ARG A 18 14.62 -11.96 -4.68
CA ARG A 18 14.56 -13.06 -5.66
C ARG A 18 13.18 -13.19 -6.28
N PHE A 19 12.13 -13.21 -5.47
CA PHE A 19 10.76 -13.27 -5.96
C PHE A 19 10.43 -12.13 -6.93
N ALA A 20 10.78 -10.89 -6.58
CA ALA A 20 10.56 -9.73 -7.45
C ALA A 20 11.34 -9.87 -8.77
N THR A 21 12.63 -10.27 -8.70
CA THR A 21 13.52 -10.29 -9.87
C THR A 21 13.25 -11.49 -10.79
N GLU A 22 13.01 -12.65 -10.23
CA GLU A 22 12.89 -13.89 -11.01
C GLU A 22 11.46 -14.20 -11.45
N GLU A 23 10.47 -13.79 -10.66
CA GLU A 23 9.07 -14.13 -10.90
C GLU A 23 8.23 -12.97 -11.41
N LEU A 24 8.41 -11.74 -10.87
CA LEU A 24 7.51 -10.62 -11.18
C LEU A 24 8.02 -9.74 -12.33
N ILE A 25 9.27 -9.26 -12.27
CA ILE A 25 9.84 -8.34 -13.26
C ILE A 25 9.75 -8.86 -14.70
N PRO A 26 9.98 -10.17 -14.98
CA PRO A 26 9.87 -10.69 -16.34
C PRO A 26 8.50 -10.50 -17.00
N TRP A 27 7.44 -10.29 -16.22
CA TRP A 27 6.07 -10.15 -16.69
C TRP A 27 5.59 -8.69 -16.78
N GLU A 28 6.42 -7.72 -16.40
CA GLU A 28 5.99 -6.32 -16.35
C GLU A 28 5.58 -5.73 -17.70
N VAL A 29 6.33 -6.03 -18.75
CA VAL A 29 6.04 -5.50 -20.10
C VAL A 29 4.75 -6.11 -20.64
N GLU A 30 4.56 -7.41 -20.46
CA GLU A 30 3.33 -8.08 -20.87
C GLU A 30 2.11 -7.54 -20.12
N ALA A 31 2.23 -7.40 -18.79
CA ALA A 31 1.16 -6.80 -17.98
C ALA A 31 0.86 -5.37 -18.42
N GLU A 32 1.89 -4.54 -18.66
CA GLU A 32 1.72 -3.17 -19.12
C GLU A 32 0.98 -3.08 -20.43
N LEU A 33 1.34 -3.89 -21.43
CA LEU A 33 0.73 -3.89 -22.74
C LEU A 33 -0.67 -4.54 -22.76
N ASN A 34 -1.02 -5.27 -21.70
CA ASN A 34 -2.31 -5.93 -21.51
C ASN A 34 -3.14 -5.34 -20.36
N GLU A 35 -3.04 -4.02 -20.13
CA GLU A 35 -3.84 -3.28 -19.15
C GLU A 35 -3.71 -3.82 -17.71
N GLY A 36 -2.55 -4.31 -17.32
CA GLY A 36 -2.27 -4.89 -16.00
C GLY A 36 -2.69 -6.36 -15.87
N ARG A 37 -3.15 -6.99 -16.94
CA ARG A 37 -3.61 -8.38 -16.89
C ARG A 37 -2.48 -9.35 -17.18
N LEU A 38 -2.48 -10.46 -16.47
CA LEU A 38 -1.58 -11.59 -16.65
C LEU A 38 -2.37 -12.84 -17.05
N PRO A 39 -1.73 -13.81 -17.74
CA PRO A 39 -2.30 -15.14 -17.91
C PRO A 39 -2.73 -15.74 -16.57
N PRO A 40 -3.89 -16.41 -16.47
CA PRO A 40 -4.41 -16.95 -15.23
C PRO A 40 -3.43 -17.87 -14.48
N GLU A 41 -2.69 -18.68 -15.19
CA GLU A 41 -1.68 -19.60 -14.65
C GLU A 41 -0.49 -18.85 -14.05
N VAL A 42 -0.06 -17.73 -14.64
CA VAL A 42 0.99 -16.87 -14.12
C VAL A 42 0.54 -16.17 -12.85
N LYS A 43 -0.68 -15.61 -12.87
CA LYS A 43 -1.29 -14.98 -11.69
C LYS A 43 -1.42 -15.98 -10.52
N ALA A 44 -1.87 -17.21 -10.81
CA ALA A 44 -1.97 -18.26 -9.82
C ALA A 44 -0.58 -18.69 -9.28
N ARG A 45 0.42 -18.76 -10.15
CA ARG A 45 1.82 -19.06 -9.77
C ARG A 45 2.38 -17.98 -8.83
N HIS A 46 2.24 -16.71 -9.19
CA HIS A 46 2.72 -15.59 -8.35
C HIS A 46 2.08 -15.63 -6.95
N LYS A 47 0.75 -15.81 -6.89
CA LYS A 47 0.02 -15.94 -5.63
C LYS A 47 0.54 -17.10 -4.78
N ARG A 48 0.69 -18.29 -5.37
CA ARG A 48 1.19 -19.47 -4.67
C ARG A 48 2.58 -19.24 -4.10
N LEU A 49 3.51 -18.74 -4.92
CA LEU A 49 4.88 -18.47 -4.50
C LEU A 49 4.96 -17.40 -3.40
N ALA A 50 4.17 -16.35 -3.48
CA ALA A 50 4.10 -15.34 -2.42
C ALA A 50 3.66 -15.94 -1.07
N ILE A 51 2.69 -16.88 -1.08
CA ILE A 51 2.22 -17.61 0.10
C ILE A 51 3.34 -18.56 0.60
N GLU A 52 3.98 -19.33 -0.27
CA GLU A 52 5.08 -20.24 0.08
C GLU A 52 6.26 -19.48 0.70
N HIS A 53 6.55 -18.28 0.23
CA HIS A 53 7.56 -17.40 0.82
C HIS A 53 7.12 -16.81 2.17
N GLY A 54 5.85 -16.94 2.54
CA GLY A 54 5.27 -16.44 3.80
C GLY A 54 4.91 -14.96 3.79
N PHE A 55 4.87 -14.30 2.61
CA PHE A 55 4.54 -12.88 2.53
C PHE A 55 3.09 -12.58 2.94
N SER A 56 2.16 -13.50 2.70
CA SER A 56 0.76 -13.37 3.14
C SER A 56 0.56 -13.53 4.65
N ALA A 57 1.59 -13.89 5.41
CA ALA A 57 1.49 -14.19 6.82
C ALA A 57 2.50 -13.42 7.70
N MET A 58 3.12 -12.36 7.15
CA MET A 58 4.18 -11.62 7.86
C MET A 58 3.69 -11.03 9.16
N ASP A 59 2.58 -10.30 9.13
CA ASP A 59 2.02 -9.57 10.28
C ASP A 59 1.09 -10.41 11.18
N VAL A 60 0.95 -11.69 10.86
CA VAL A 60 0.06 -12.62 11.58
C VAL A 60 0.76 -13.21 12.79
N PRO A 61 0.10 -13.25 13.98
CA PRO A 61 0.65 -13.89 15.18
C PRO A 61 0.94 -15.39 14.98
N VAL A 62 1.94 -15.90 15.71
CA VAL A 62 2.40 -17.30 15.56
C VAL A 62 1.31 -18.31 15.92
N GLU A 63 0.47 -18.02 16.92
CA GLU A 63 -0.64 -18.87 17.36
C GLU A 63 -1.70 -19.11 16.27
N TYR A 64 -1.76 -18.22 15.27
CA TYR A 64 -2.61 -18.38 14.09
C TYR A 64 -1.86 -18.91 12.85
N GLY A 65 -0.64 -19.41 13.04
CA GLY A 65 0.19 -19.94 11.96
C GLY A 65 0.98 -18.90 11.18
N GLY A 66 1.04 -17.67 11.70
CA GLY A 66 1.76 -16.54 11.10
C GLY A 66 3.26 -16.54 11.36
N ARG A 67 3.90 -15.49 10.90
CA ARG A 67 5.35 -15.29 11.01
C ARG A 67 5.75 -14.32 12.12
N ASN A 68 4.81 -13.51 12.60
CA ASN A 68 5.06 -12.46 13.59
C ASN A 68 6.29 -11.60 13.25
N ALA A 69 6.42 -11.26 11.95
CA ALA A 69 7.56 -10.52 11.44
C ALA A 69 7.55 -9.10 12.00
N ARG A 70 8.71 -8.64 12.46
CA ARG A 70 8.89 -7.27 12.90
C ARG A 70 8.63 -6.30 11.73
N VAL A 71 8.26 -5.07 12.05
CA VAL A 71 7.94 -4.06 11.04
C VAL A 71 9.16 -3.75 10.16
N VAL A 72 10.37 -3.78 10.71
CA VAL A 72 11.62 -3.64 9.93
C VAL A 72 11.78 -4.77 8.90
N GLU A 73 11.34 -5.98 9.22
CA GLU A 73 11.37 -7.14 8.30
C GLU A 73 10.32 -6.97 7.20
N GLN A 74 9.12 -6.50 7.54
CA GLN A 74 8.05 -6.20 6.58
C GLN A 74 8.48 -5.08 5.62
N VAL A 75 9.09 -4.00 6.12
CA VAL A 75 9.65 -2.91 5.31
C VAL A 75 10.71 -3.42 4.35
N ALA A 76 11.59 -4.34 4.80
CA ALA A 76 12.61 -4.93 3.94
C ALA A 76 12.02 -5.76 2.78
N VAL A 77 10.90 -6.46 3.01
CA VAL A 77 10.14 -7.16 1.97
C VAL A 77 9.50 -6.17 1.01
N TRP A 78 8.76 -5.20 1.52
CA TRP A 78 8.02 -4.23 0.71
C TRP A 78 8.94 -3.31 -0.10
N GLU A 79 10.16 -3.02 0.37
CA GLU A 79 11.16 -2.34 -0.45
C GLU A 79 11.52 -3.16 -1.68
N GLN A 80 11.68 -4.48 -1.57
CA GLN A 80 11.99 -5.31 -2.72
C GLN A 80 10.80 -5.51 -3.66
N LEU A 81 9.61 -5.70 -3.12
CA LEU A 81 8.37 -5.77 -3.92
C LEU A 81 8.08 -4.45 -4.63
N GLY A 82 8.44 -3.32 -4.05
CA GLY A 82 8.35 -2.00 -4.67
C GLY A 82 9.25 -1.78 -5.89
N ARG A 83 10.16 -2.70 -6.19
CA ARG A 83 10.94 -2.72 -7.44
C ARG A 83 10.10 -3.13 -8.66
N VAL A 84 8.87 -3.54 -8.43
CA VAL A 84 7.90 -4.00 -9.43
C VAL A 84 6.66 -3.12 -9.37
N THR A 85 5.99 -2.93 -10.52
CA THR A 85 4.74 -2.16 -10.59
C THR A 85 3.61 -2.81 -9.79
N ASN A 86 2.63 -2.02 -9.38
CA ASN A 86 1.51 -2.45 -8.52
C ASN A 86 0.69 -3.59 -9.12
N ALA A 87 0.52 -3.62 -10.44
CA ALA A 87 -0.21 -4.67 -11.14
C ALA A 87 0.32 -6.09 -10.81
N LEU A 88 1.60 -6.21 -10.50
CA LEU A 88 2.28 -7.47 -10.22
C LEU A 88 2.53 -7.69 -8.74
N CYS A 89 2.89 -6.65 -7.98
CA CYS A 89 3.26 -6.84 -6.57
C CYS A 89 2.06 -7.13 -5.65
N TRP A 90 0.82 -6.80 -6.05
CA TRP A 90 -0.40 -7.10 -5.27
C TRP A 90 -1.00 -8.47 -5.57
N CYS A 91 -0.15 -9.48 -5.69
CA CYS A 91 -0.56 -10.84 -6.03
C CYS A 91 -1.03 -11.69 -4.83
N PHE A 92 -0.99 -11.16 -3.61
CA PHE A 92 -1.43 -11.84 -2.38
C PHE A 92 -2.15 -10.86 -1.45
N SER A 93 -2.92 -11.40 -0.52
CA SER A 93 -3.53 -10.68 0.60
C SER A 93 -2.66 -10.81 1.85
N GLU A 94 -2.76 -9.85 2.74
CA GLU A 94 -1.99 -9.82 3.97
C GLU A 94 -2.86 -9.36 5.14
N PRO A 95 -3.31 -10.27 6.04
CA PRO A 95 -4.04 -9.89 7.22
C PRO A 95 -3.20 -8.97 8.11
N HIS A 96 -3.82 -7.92 8.65
CA HIS A 96 -3.17 -6.97 9.54
C HIS A 96 -3.31 -7.39 10.99
N ARG A 97 -2.30 -7.14 11.80
CA ARG A 97 -2.27 -7.49 13.23
C ARG A 97 -3.48 -6.99 14.02
N TRP A 98 -3.93 -5.77 13.76
CA TRP A 98 -5.09 -5.20 14.46
C TRP A 98 -6.38 -6.03 14.29
N MET A 99 -6.49 -6.81 13.20
CA MET A 99 -7.65 -7.69 13.00
C MET A 99 -7.70 -8.81 14.05
N PHE A 100 -6.55 -9.31 14.49
CA PHE A 100 -6.46 -10.35 15.51
C PHE A 100 -6.81 -9.84 16.92
N GLU A 101 -6.74 -8.53 17.11
CA GLU A 101 -7.15 -7.86 18.35
C GLU A 101 -8.64 -7.46 18.34
N ALA A 102 -9.17 -7.14 17.16
CA ALA A 102 -10.52 -6.60 16.99
C ALA A 102 -11.58 -7.65 16.68
N CYS A 103 -11.21 -8.78 16.05
CA CYS A 103 -12.14 -9.77 15.56
C CYS A 103 -12.44 -10.85 16.61
N THR A 104 -13.67 -11.37 16.57
CA THR A 104 -14.04 -12.60 17.27
C THR A 104 -13.43 -13.84 16.59
N ASP A 105 -13.37 -14.97 17.28
CA ASP A 105 -12.87 -16.23 16.70
C ASP A 105 -13.64 -16.62 15.43
N GLU A 106 -14.96 -16.42 15.39
CA GLU A 106 -15.79 -16.69 14.21
C GLU A 106 -15.38 -15.78 13.04
N GLN A 107 -15.15 -14.48 13.29
CA GLN A 107 -14.69 -13.54 12.27
C GLN A 107 -13.30 -13.90 11.78
N LEU A 108 -12.38 -14.28 12.68
CA LEU A 108 -11.04 -14.73 12.31
C LEU A 108 -11.10 -15.94 11.38
N GLN A 109 -11.89 -16.96 11.72
CA GLN A 109 -12.01 -18.18 10.90
C GLN A 109 -12.66 -17.91 9.55
N ARG A 110 -13.66 -17.04 9.49
CA ARG A 110 -14.44 -16.81 8.28
C ARG A 110 -13.78 -15.81 7.33
N PHE A 111 -13.19 -14.73 7.84
CA PHE A 111 -12.72 -13.61 7.03
C PHE A 111 -11.20 -13.47 7.01
N VAL A 112 -10.52 -13.58 8.15
CA VAL A 112 -9.13 -13.19 8.29
C VAL A 112 -8.15 -14.31 7.94
N LEU A 113 -8.27 -15.48 8.55
CA LEU A 113 -7.35 -16.60 8.31
C LEU A 113 -7.36 -17.13 6.87
N PRO A 114 -8.50 -17.14 6.14
CA PRO A 114 -8.49 -17.52 4.73
C PRO A 114 -7.67 -16.62 3.82
N LEU A 115 -7.36 -15.37 4.22
CA LEU A 115 -6.49 -14.46 3.46
C LEU A 115 -5.07 -15.01 3.37
N MET A 116 -4.53 -15.55 4.47
CA MET A 116 -3.18 -16.12 4.52
C MET A 116 -2.95 -17.24 3.49
N SER A 117 -3.97 -18.07 3.29
CA SER A 117 -3.94 -19.18 2.33
C SER A 117 -4.39 -18.77 0.92
N GLY A 118 -4.78 -17.51 0.75
CA GLY A 118 -5.35 -16.99 -0.49
C GLY A 118 -6.69 -17.61 -0.88
N LYS A 119 -7.42 -18.24 0.05
CA LYS A 119 -8.77 -18.78 -0.19
C LYS A 119 -9.81 -17.68 -0.30
N ARG A 120 -9.58 -16.53 0.36
CA ARG A 120 -10.38 -15.32 0.24
C ARG A 120 -9.49 -14.12 -0.02
N LYS A 121 -10.10 -13.06 -0.55
CA LYS A 121 -9.47 -11.76 -0.79
C LYS A 121 -10.37 -10.65 -0.25
N GLU A 122 -9.77 -9.71 0.44
CA GLU A 122 -10.43 -8.53 1.00
C GLU A 122 -10.29 -7.30 0.10
N CYS A 123 -11.13 -6.31 0.35
CA CYS A 123 -10.92 -4.94 -0.04
C CYS A 123 -11.34 -3.99 1.10
N TYR A 124 -10.66 -2.86 1.21
CA TYR A 124 -10.96 -1.83 2.21
C TYR A 124 -11.76 -0.68 1.59
N ALA A 125 -12.99 -0.45 2.08
CA ALA A 125 -13.94 0.50 1.54
C ALA A 125 -14.16 1.67 2.51
N ILE A 126 -13.37 2.75 2.37
CA ILE A 126 -13.43 3.93 3.25
C ILE A 126 -13.78 5.21 2.48
N THR A 127 -13.06 5.52 1.39
CA THR A 127 -13.19 6.77 0.63
C THR A 127 -14.54 6.91 -0.06
N GLU A 128 -15.04 8.16 -0.16
CA GLU A 128 -16.32 8.51 -0.81
C GLU A 128 -16.11 9.67 -1.80
N SER A 129 -17.09 9.94 -2.66
CA SER A 129 -17.00 11.02 -3.66
C SER A 129 -16.81 12.41 -3.06
N GLY A 130 -17.44 12.67 -1.94
CA GLY A 130 -17.39 13.96 -1.20
C GLY A 130 -16.31 14.00 -0.13
N SER A 131 -15.62 12.90 0.14
CA SER A 131 -14.68 12.79 1.25
C SER A 131 -13.42 12.05 0.84
N GLY A 132 -12.30 12.65 1.13
CA GLY A 132 -10.99 12.02 0.91
C GLY A 132 -10.07 12.28 2.10
N SER A 133 -9.51 13.47 2.13
CA SER A 133 -8.51 13.85 3.14
C SER A 133 -9.05 14.09 4.54
N ASP A 134 -10.32 14.42 4.68
CA ASP A 134 -11.02 14.74 5.93
C ASP A 134 -11.71 13.53 6.56
N VAL A 135 -11.81 12.42 5.83
CA VAL A 135 -12.49 11.18 6.26
C VAL A 135 -13.94 11.48 6.73
N ALA A 136 -14.59 12.43 6.06
CA ALA A 136 -16.01 12.77 6.32
C ALA A 136 -16.91 11.70 5.68
N ILE A 137 -17.17 10.61 6.41
CA ILE A 137 -17.92 9.45 5.93
C ILE A 137 -19.42 9.75 5.93
N GLU A 138 -20.04 9.69 4.75
CA GLU A 138 -21.49 9.85 4.55
C GLU A 138 -22.22 8.50 4.53
N THR A 139 -21.54 7.41 4.14
CA THR A 139 -22.09 6.05 4.25
C THR A 139 -22.56 5.80 5.68
N THR A 140 -23.82 5.42 5.83
CA THR A 140 -24.45 5.20 7.14
C THR A 140 -24.70 3.74 7.43
N ALA A 141 -24.56 3.37 8.70
CA ALA A 141 -25.04 2.11 9.26
C ALA A 141 -26.15 2.43 10.27
N ARG A 142 -27.36 1.99 9.96
CA ARG A 142 -28.55 2.14 10.81
C ARG A 142 -28.86 0.83 11.49
N ARG A 143 -29.15 0.83 12.78
CA ARG A 143 -29.55 -0.38 13.51
C ARG A 143 -30.82 -0.99 12.93
N ALA A 144 -30.86 -2.30 12.89
CA ALA A 144 -32.00 -3.11 12.49
C ALA A 144 -32.16 -4.28 13.49
N PRO A 145 -33.31 -4.98 13.54
CA PRO A 145 -33.52 -6.12 14.45
C PRO A 145 -32.43 -7.21 14.35
N ASP A 146 -31.91 -7.44 13.12
CA ASP A 146 -30.97 -8.50 12.83
C ASP A 146 -29.53 -7.98 12.56
N GLY A 147 -29.21 -6.74 12.96
CA GLY A 147 -27.91 -6.14 12.75
C GLY A 147 -27.96 -4.68 12.28
N TYR A 148 -27.42 -4.40 11.10
CA TYR A 148 -27.35 -3.04 10.54
C TYR A 148 -27.82 -3.00 9.09
N ARG A 149 -28.45 -1.91 8.69
CA ARG A 149 -28.70 -1.54 7.30
C ARG A 149 -27.67 -0.50 6.86
N ILE A 150 -26.91 -0.83 5.84
CA ILE A 150 -25.82 0.02 5.34
C ILE A 150 -26.19 0.62 3.99
N SER A 151 -26.08 1.95 3.89
CA SER A 151 -26.33 2.70 2.66
C SER A 151 -25.27 3.76 2.43
N GLY A 152 -24.79 3.85 1.19
CA GLY A 152 -23.80 4.84 0.76
C GLY A 152 -23.05 4.40 -0.48
N GLU A 153 -22.02 5.18 -0.85
CA GLU A 153 -21.20 4.91 -2.03
C GLU A 153 -19.71 5.01 -1.67
N LYS A 154 -18.93 4.03 -2.08
CA LYS A 154 -17.49 3.96 -1.82
C LYS A 154 -16.70 4.08 -3.11
N TRP A 155 -15.68 4.95 -3.09
CA TRP A 155 -14.87 5.30 -4.25
C TRP A 155 -13.46 4.74 -4.14
N TYR A 156 -12.92 4.33 -5.32
CA TYR A 156 -11.55 3.82 -5.45
C TYR A 156 -11.27 2.61 -4.55
N VAL A 157 -12.28 1.71 -4.41
CA VAL A 157 -12.14 0.53 -3.54
C VAL A 157 -11.17 -0.46 -4.17
N THR A 158 -9.91 -0.37 -3.78
CA THR A 158 -8.82 -1.17 -4.35
C THR A 158 -9.14 -2.66 -4.27
N SER A 159 -9.04 -3.35 -5.40
CA SER A 159 -9.31 -4.79 -5.55
C SER A 159 -10.76 -5.24 -5.37
N ALA A 160 -11.74 -4.36 -5.16
CA ALA A 160 -13.11 -4.77 -4.83
C ALA A 160 -13.79 -5.63 -5.91
N ASN A 161 -13.44 -5.42 -7.18
CA ASN A 161 -13.91 -6.25 -8.29
C ASN A 161 -13.31 -7.67 -8.31
N HIS A 162 -12.35 -7.95 -7.44
CA HIS A 162 -11.69 -9.26 -7.28
C HIS A 162 -11.75 -9.77 -5.84
N ALA A 163 -12.40 -9.01 -4.94
CA ALA A 163 -12.51 -9.34 -3.53
C ALA A 163 -13.72 -10.23 -3.25
N ASP A 164 -13.59 -11.10 -2.24
CA ASP A 164 -14.68 -11.93 -1.74
C ASP A 164 -15.52 -11.21 -0.69
N PHE A 165 -14.94 -10.18 -0.05
CA PHE A 165 -15.63 -9.37 0.95
C PHE A 165 -15.02 -7.98 1.11
N PHE A 166 -15.83 -7.07 1.63
CA PHE A 166 -15.45 -5.71 1.97
C PHE A 166 -15.15 -5.60 3.48
N ILE A 167 -14.13 -4.82 3.82
CA ILE A 167 -13.97 -4.19 5.13
C ILE A 167 -14.48 -2.76 4.94
N LEU A 168 -15.75 -2.52 5.30
CA LEU A 168 -16.43 -1.27 5.01
C LEU A 168 -16.52 -0.38 6.23
N GLN A 169 -16.11 0.88 6.09
CA GLN A 169 -16.29 1.90 7.12
C GLN A 169 -17.57 2.68 6.89
N ALA A 170 -18.41 2.75 7.94
CA ALA A 170 -19.63 3.54 7.93
C ALA A 170 -19.77 4.35 9.22
N ARG A 171 -20.52 5.47 9.12
CA ARG A 171 -20.95 6.28 10.26
C ARG A 171 -22.24 5.70 10.86
N LEU A 172 -22.26 5.50 12.17
CA LEU A 172 -23.45 5.04 12.88
C LEU A 172 -24.51 6.13 12.83
N ALA A 173 -25.70 5.81 12.30
CA ALA A 173 -26.80 6.74 12.14
C ALA A 173 -27.60 6.94 13.41
N ASP A 174 -27.62 5.96 14.30
CA ASP A 174 -28.45 5.90 15.51
C ASP A 174 -27.72 5.16 16.65
N GLY A 175 -28.39 5.04 17.79
CA GLY A 175 -27.87 4.36 18.98
C GLY A 175 -26.94 5.23 19.82
N PRO A 176 -26.32 4.64 20.89
CA PRO A 176 -25.47 5.37 21.84
C PRO A 176 -24.22 6.01 21.22
N HIS A 177 -23.75 5.45 20.11
CA HIS A 177 -22.55 5.88 19.40
C HIS A 177 -22.87 6.59 18.08
N ALA A 178 -24.08 7.14 17.93
CA ALA A 178 -24.48 7.89 16.74
C ALA A 178 -23.48 8.98 16.38
N GLY A 179 -23.11 9.06 15.10
CA GLY A 179 -22.11 9.99 14.58
C GLY A 179 -20.67 9.45 14.61
N SER A 180 -20.36 8.41 15.39
CA SER A 180 -19.06 7.73 15.36
C SER A 180 -18.99 6.70 14.23
N HIS A 181 -17.83 6.08 14.04
CA HIS A 181 -17.58 5.13 12.96
C HIS A 181 -17.50 3.69 13.44
N ALA A 182 -17.95 2.77 12.61
CA ALA A 182 -17.76 1.33 12.78
C ALA A 182 -17.23 0.71 11.48
N LEU A 183 -16.58 -0.46 11.61
CA LEU A 183 -16.13 -1.29 10.49
C LEU A 183 -17.01 -2.54 10.41
N PHE A 184 -17.25 -2.98 9.20
CA PHE A 184 -18.07 -4.15 8.92
C PHE A 184 -17.42 -5.08 7.91
N PHE A 185 -17.44 -6.37 8.14
CA PHE A 185 -17.23 -7.35 7.09
C PHE A 185 -18.53 -7.53 6.30
N ILE A 186 -18.47 -7.41 4.98
CA ILE A 186 -19.62 -7.58 4.11
C ILE A 186 -19.23 -8.50 2.97
N ASP A 187 -19.85 -9.67 2.84
CA ASP A 187 -19.59 -10.57 1.71
C ASP A 187 -19.93 -9.89 0.38
N GLY A 188 -19.10 -10.11 -0.63
CA GLY A 188 -19.20 -9.40 -1.91
C GLY A 188 -20.44 -9.71 -2.74
N ASP A 189 -21.10 -10.83 -2.46
CA ASP A 189 -22.33 -11.30 -3.11
C ASP A 189 -23.60 -10.88 -2.38
N GLN A 190 -23.49 -10.07 -1.30
CA GLN A 190 -24.62 -9.62 -0.51
C GLN A 190 -25.61 -8.81 -1.34
N PRO A 191 -26.94 -9.06 -1.25
CA PRO A 191 -27.94 -8.26 -1.95
C PRO A 191 -27.87 -6.77 -1.59
N GLY A 192 -27.99 -5.90 -2.59
CA GLY A 192 -27.92 -4.46 -2.42
C GLY A 192 -26.54 -3.86 -2.73
N ILE A 193 -25.53 -4.67 -3.02
CA ILE A 193 -24.22 -4.22 -3.46
C ILE A 193 -24.23 -4.08 -5.00
N GLU A 194 -23.84 -2.90 -5.48
CA GLU A 194 -23.82 -2.56 -6.90
C GLU A 194 -22.44 -2.03 -7.31
N LEU A 195 -21.83 -2.65 -8.33
CA LEU A 195 -20.69 -2.08 -9.03
C LEU A 195 -21.17 -0.93 -9.93
N VAL A 196 -20.90 0.32 -9.56
CA VAL A 196 -21.32 1.49 -10.33
C VAL A 196 -20.50 1.63 -11.60
N ARG A 197 -19.19 1.66 -11.47
CA ARG A 197 -18.21 1.65 -12.58
C ARG A 197 -16.79 1.44 -12.10
N THR A 198 -15.89 1.13 -13.00
CA THR A 198 -14.44 1.15 -12.76
C THR A 198 -13.81 2.30 -13.53
N PRO A 199 -13.30 3.35 -12.87
CA PRO A 199 -12.60 4.44 -13.54
C PRO A 199 -11.29 3.97 -14.18
N VAL A 200 -10.85 4.66 -15.22
CA VAL A 200 -9.53 4.48 -15.82
C VAL A 200 -8.56 5.48 -15.18
N PHE A 201 -7.37 5.03 -14.81
CA PHE A 201 -6.36 5.83 -14.12
C PHE A 201 -5.11 6.05 -14.98
N SER A 202 -4.17 6.88 -14.50
CA SER A 202 -2.88 7.12 -15.18
C SER A 202 -2.00 5.88 -15.23
N HIS A 203 -2.04 5.03 -14.20
CA HIS A 203 -1.34 3.74 -14.20
C HIS A 203 -2.14 2.68 -14.97
N THR A 204 -1.46 1.64 -15.42
CA THR A 204 -2.04 0.60 -16.30
C THR A 204 -2.84 -0.47 -15.54
N PHE A 205 -3.05 -0.32 -14.28
CA PHE A 205 -3.85 -1.22 -13.43
C PHE A 205 -5.32 -0.77 -13.40
N SER A 206 -5.96 -0.79 -14.58
CA SER A 206 -7.16 -0.01 -14.87
C SER A 206 -8.47 -0.56 -14.32
N ASP A 207 -8.59 -1.87 -14.07
CA ASP A 207 -9.82 -2.48 -13.56
C ASP A 207 -9.78 -2.80 -12.06
N HIS A 208 -8.99 -2.05 -11.29
CA HIS A 208 -8.65 -2.42 -9.91
C HIS A 208 -9.18 -1.50 -8.80
N HIS A 209 -9.73 -0.33 -9.15
CA HIS A 209 -10.22 0.65 -8.16
C HIS A 209 -11.66 1.07 -8.50
N PRO A 210 -12.62 0.15 -8.42
CA PRO A 210 -14.01 0.43 -8.76
C PRO A 210 -14.71 1.32 -7.75
N ILE A 211 -15.89 1.80 -8.14
CA ILE A 211 -16.87 2.51 -7.32
C ILE A 211 -18.01 1.56 -7.03
N TYR A 212 -18.34 1.41 -5.76
CA TYR A 212 -19.44 0.55 -5.30
C TYR A 212 -20.49 1.35 -4.53
N ARG A 213 -21.74 1.01 -4.78
CA ARG A 213 -22.89 1.51 -4.04
C ARG A 213 -23.48 0.40 -3.17
N PHE A 214 -23.86 0.77 -1.97
CA PHE A 214 -24.52 -0.08 -0.99
C PHE A 214 -25.93 0.46 -0.78
N ASN A 215 -26.94 -0.32 -1.18
CA ASN A 215 -28.35 0.05 -1.17
C ASN A 215 -29.06 -0.77 -0.07
N ASP A 216 -29.15 -0.21 1.13
CA ASP A 216 -29.84 -0.83 2.27
C ASP A 216 -29.37 -2.29 2.56
N VAL A 217 -28.06 -2.51 2.48
CA VAL A 217 -27.44 -3.83 2.68
C VAL A 217 -27.59 -4.27 4.12
N LEU A 218 -28.23 -5.43 4.36
CA LEU A 218 -28.35 -6.00 5.70
C LEU A 218 -27.05 -6.69 6.11
N VAL A 219 -26.44 -6.22 7.18
CA VAL A 219 -25.21 -6.78 7.74
C VAL A 219 -25.48 -7.26 9.17
N PRO A 220 -25.34 -8.56 9.46
CA PRO A 220 -25.53 -9.10 10.80
C PRO A 220 -24.62 -8.44 11.84
N GLU A 221 -25.10 -8.36 13.10
CA GLU A 221 -24.28 -7.84 14.21
C GLU A 221 -22.94 -8.59 14.35
N SER A 222 -22.92 -9.89 14.09
CA SER A 222 -21.72 -10.74 14.14
C SER A 222 -20.67 -10.39 13.09
N GLN A 223 -20.99 -9.55 12.11
CA GLN A 223 -20.04 -9.06 11.09
C GLN A 223 -19.52 -7.64 11.36
N ARG A 224 -19.92 -6.99 12.46
CA ARG A 224 -19.31 -5.76 12.92
C ARG A 224 -17.97 -6.07 13.61
N LEU A 225 -16.92 -5.36 13.21
CA LEU A 225 -15.59 -5.50 13.79
C LEU A 225 -15.49 -4.71 15.09
N GLY A 226 -14.95 -5.35 16.12
CA GLY A 226 -14.68 -4.71 17.39
C GLY A 226 -15.92 -4.06 18.02
N THR A 227 -15.76 -2.93 18.70
CA THR A 227 -16.79 -2.18 19.40
C THR A 227 -17.34 -1.04 18.52
N GLU A 228 -18.62 -0.69 18.69
CA GLU A 228 -19.17 0.53 18.07
C GLU A 228 -18.37 1.77 18.50
N GLY A 229 -18.06 2.61 17.55
CA GLY A 229 -17.28 3.83 17.79
C GLY A 229 -15.78 3.69 17.57
N ASP A 230 -15.23 2.47 17.56
CA ASP A 230 -13.78 2.22 17.43
C ASP A 230 -13.31 2.17 15.97
N GLY A 231 -14.20 2.31 14.99
CA GLY A 231 -13.86 2.20 13.57
C GLY A 231 -12.69 3.08 13.13
N MET A 232 -12.62 4.32 13.63
CA MET A 232 -11.49 5.22 13.32
C MET A 232 -10.17 4.78 13.95
N GLN A 233 -10.20 4.14 15.11
CA GLN A 233 -8.99 3.62 15.76
C GLN A 233 -8.35 2.51 14.90
N TYR A 234 -9.17 1.58 14.40
CA TYR A 234 -8.70 0.52 13.50
C TYR A 234 -8.20 1.09 12.17
N SER A 235 -8.90 2.08 11.60
CA SER A 235 -8.44 2.77 10.40
C SER A 235 -7.11 3.49 10.60
N HIS A 236 -6.87 4.08 11.77
CA HIS A 236 -5.57 4.68 12.09
C HIS A 236 -4.46 3.63 12.18
N SER A 237 -4.76 2.43 12.67
CA SER A 237 -3.78 1.32 12.68
C SER A 237 -3.45 0.86 11.25
N TRP A 238 -4.48 0.73 10.40
CA TRP A 238 -4.31 0.50 8.98
C TRP A 238 -3.42 1.57 8.34
N PHE A 239 -3.76 2.85 8.48
CA PHE A 239 -3.02 3.96 7.85
C PHE A 239 -1.56 4.04 8.26
N ARG A 240 -1.21 3.75 9.52
CA ARG A 240 0.20 3.75 9.96
C ARG A 240 1.01 2.74 9.16
N ARG A 241 0.48 1.52 9.06
CA ARG A 241 1.13 0.44 8.33
C ARG A 241 1.23 0.75 6.83
N GLU A 242 0.13 1.13 6.20
CA GLU A 242 0.11 1.43 4.76
C GLU A 242 1.06 2.57 4.38
N ARG A 243 1.12 3.64 5.18
CA ARG A 243 2.08 4.73 4.94
C ARG A 243 3.51 4.25 4.94
N LEU A 244 3.86 3.35 5.86
CA LEU A 244 5.20 2.79 5.94
C LEU A 244 5.50 1.84 4.77
N MET A 245 4.52 1.03 4.36
CA MET A 245 4.63 0.17 3.17
C MET A 245 4.79 0.98 1.88
N ILE A 246 4.04 2.07 1.71
CA ILE A 246 4.19 3.00 0.59
C ILE A 246 5.60 3.60 0.58
N ALA A 247 6.11 4.06 1.73
CA ALA A 247 7.47 4.59 1.82
C ALA A 247 8.52 3.55 1.41
N ALA A 248 8.39 2.31 1.86
CA ALA A 248 9.27 1.20 1.49
C ALA A 248 9.23 0.91 -0.02
N ARG A 249 8.03 0.83 -0.60
CA ARG A 249 7.84 0.59 -2.03
C ARG A 249 8.42 1.73 -2.89
N CYS A 250 8.22 2.97 -2.49
CA CYS A 250 8.85 4.13 -3.13
C CYS A 250 10.39 4.02 -3.13
N CYS A 251 10.99 3.56 -2.02
CA CYS A 251 12.44 3.30 -1.96
C CYS A 251 12.86 2.19 -2.93
N GLY A 252 12.06 1.14 -3.06
CA GLY A 252 12.31 0.04 -4.00
C GLY A 252 12.28 0.48 -5.46
N ALA A 253 11.23 1.19 -5.85
CA ALA A 253 11.08 1.77 -7.19
C ALA A 253 12.23 2.71 -7.53
N ALA A 254 12.54 3.66 -6.62
CA ALA A 254 13.65 4.60 -6.78
C ALA A 254 15.00 3.90 -6.92
N SER A 255 15.25 2.83 -6.14
CA SER A 255 16.47 2.03 -6.24
C SER A 255 16.66 1.43 -7.62
N ARG A 256 15.63 0.76 -8.12
CA ARG A 256 15.66 0.15 -9.46
C ARG A 256 15.86 1.19 -10.55
N LEU A 257 15.14 2.29 -10.48
CA LEU A 257 15.24 3.39 -11.45
C LEU A 257 16.66 3.96 -11.51
N ILE A 258 17.31 4.17 -10.38
CA ILE A 258 18.69 4.67 -10.31
C ILE A 258 19.66 3.63 -10.89
N GLU A 259 19.48 2.33 -10.58
CA GLU A 259 20.30 1.25 -11.12
C GLU A 259 20.22 1.20 -12.67
N GLU A 260 19.00 1.24 -13.22
CA GLU A 260 18.76 1.20 -14.67
C GLU A 260 19.30 2.47 -15.36
N ALA A 261 19.08 3.65 -14.77
CA ALA A 261 19.61 4.92 -15.32
C ALA A 261 21.15 4.95 -15.31
N THR A 262 21.78 4.45 -14.24
CA THR A 262 23.23 4.40 -14.13
C THR A 262 23.82 3.46 -15.17
N ALA A 263 23.26 2.26 -15.33
CA ALA A 263 23.69 1.29 -16.33
C ALA A 263 23.54 1.86 -17.75
N PHE A 264 22.41 2.49 -18.04
CA PHE A 264 22.18 3.15 -19.33
C PHE A 264 23.17 4.28 -19.59
N ALA A 265 23.36 5.19 -18.65
CA ALA A 265 24.27 6.34 -18.81
C ALA A 265 25.72 5.90 -19.02
N SER A 266 26.16 4.80 -18.40
CA SER A 266 27.50 4.27 -18.54
C SER A 266 27.78 3.63 -19.91
N THR A 267 26.74 3.19 -20.62
CA THR A 267 26.87 2.48 -21.92
C THR A 267 26.44 3.34 -23.12
N ARG A 268 25.57 4.32 -22.91
CA ARG A 268 25.05 5.19 -23.97
C ARG A 268 26.11 6.21 -24.41
N MET A 269 26.56 6.12 -25.66
CA MET A 269 27.51 7.08 -26.26
C MET A 269 26.79 8.29 -26.83
N VAL A 270 27.29 9.51 -26.51
CA VAL A 270 26.80 10.78 -27.04
C VAL A 270 28.00 11.68 -27.31
N GLY A 271 28.20 12.05 -28.58
CA GLY A 271 29.35 12.88 -28.98
C GLY A 271 30.71 12.22 -28.76
N GLY A 272 30.78 10.88 -28.86
CA GLY A 272 32.02 10.11 -28.71
C GLY A 272 32.36 9.69 -27.28
N GLU A 273 31.57 10.08 -26.28
CA GLU A 273 31.79 9.74 -24.86
C GLU A 273 30.54 9.11 -24.23
N PRO A 274 30.70 8.33 -23.16
CA PRO A 274 29.54 7.86 -22.39
C PRO A 274 28.68 9.01 -21.85
N LEU A 275 27.38 8.82 -21.80
CA LEU A 275 26.44 9.81 -21.27
C LEU A 275 26.74 10.14 -19.79
N SER A 276 27.31 9.21 -19.04
CA SER A 276 27.76 9.37 -17.66
C SER A 276 28.88 10.42 -17.48
N GLU A 277 29.57 10.79 -18.54
CA GLU A 277 30.62 11.88 -18.49
C GLU A 277 30.01 13.28 -18.54
N ARG A 278 28.71 13.41 -18.74
CA ARG A 278 28.00 14.67 -18.76
C ARG A 278 27.63 15.14 -17.36
N GLN A 279 28.12 16.33 -16.94
CA GLN A 279 27.89 16.87 -15.59
C GLN A 279 26.40 16.97 -15.20
N MET A 280 25.51 17.30 -16.15
CA MET A 280 24.08 17.37 -15.88
C MET A 280 23.48 15.97 -15.54
N ILE A 281 23.99 14.91 -16.15
CA ILE A 281 23.60 13.53 -15.84
C ILE A 281 24.16 13.10 -14.48
N GLN A 282 25.42 13.44 -14.21
CA GLN A 282 26.05 13.18 -12.91
C GLN A 282 25.28 13.87 -11.77
N ALA A 283 24.86 15.12 -11.97
CA ALA A 283 24.05 15.85 -11.00
C ALA A 283 22.69 15.14 -10.75
N MET A 284 21.97 14.74 -11.80
CA MET A 284 20.70 14.01 -11.67
C MET A 284 20.87 12.68 -10.91
N LEU A 285 21.93 11.92 -11.17
CA LEU A 285 22.22 10.67 -10.48
C LEU A 285 22.60 10.91 -9.01
N ALA A 286 23.44 11.92 -8.74
CA ALA A 286 23.87 12.28 -7.39
C ALA A 286 22.69 12.72 -6.50
N ASP A 287 21.82 13.60 -7.03
CA ASP A 287 20.59 14.02 -6.33
C ASP A 287 19.68 12.85 -6.04
N SER A 288 19.49 11.95 -7.03
CA SER A 288 18.62 10.80 -6.90
C SER A 288 19.10 9.83 -5.83
N VAL A 289 20.40 9.56 -5.79
CA VAL A 289 21.03 8.71 -4.76
C VAL A 289 20.92 9.33 -3.38
N THR A 290 21.10 10.64 -3.26
CA THR A 290 21.01 11.37 -1.99
C THR A 290 19.58 11.30 -1.43
N GLU A 291 18.59 11.56 -2.28
CA GLU A 291 17.17 11.48 -1.91
C GLU A 291 16.75 10.05 -1.53
N LEU A 292 17.17 9.05 -2.28
CA LEU A 292 16.90 7.65 -1.94
C LEU A 292 17.49 7.27 -0.58
N TRP A 293 18.73 7.70 -0.30
CA TRP A 293 19.35 7.37 0.99
C TRP A 293 18.60 7.99 2.17
N ALA A 294 18.23 9.25 2.06
CA ALA A 294 17.42 9.92 3.06
C ALA A 294 16.06 9.22 3.25
N ALA A 295 15.37 8.87 2.15
CA ALA A 295 14.09 8.15 2.20
C ALA A 295 14.21 6.81 2.93
N ARG A 296 15.26 6.02 2.62
CA ARG A 296 15.53 4.74 3.29
C ARG A 296 15.78 4.93 4.79
N LEU A 297 16.68 5.85 5.17
CA LEU A 297 16.98 6.10 6.58
C LEU A 297 15.73 6.44 7.38
N ILE A 298 14.89 7.36 6.87
CA ILE A 298 13.64 7.76 7.51
C ILE A 298 12.67 6.57 7.62
N THR A 299 12.53 5.79 6.55
CA THR A 299 11.58 4.67 6.51
C THR A 299 11.97 3.56 7.49
N TYR A 300 13.24 3.17 7.49
CA TYR A 300 13.72 2.11 8.39
C TYR A 300 13.79 2.57 9.84
N GLU A 301 14.04 3.85 10.10
CA GLU A 301 14.00 4.40 11.45
C GLU A 301 12.57 4.40 12.01
N ALA A 302 11.57 4.78 11.21
CA ALA A 302 10.17 4.69 11.60
C ALA A 302 9.74 3.23 11.86
N ALA A 303 10.28 2.27 11.11
CA ALA A 303 10.03 0.85 11.33
C ALA A 303 10.64 0.34 12.65
N ARG A 304 11.90 0.74 12.95
CA ARG A 304 12.54 0.39 14.22
C ARG A 304 11.81 0.98 15.42
N ALA A 305 11.43 2.25 15.34
CA ALA A 305 10.65 2.89 16.39
C ALA A 305 9.33 2.14 16.69
N HIS A 306 8.70 1.58 15.65
CA HIS A 306 7.53 0.73 15.84
C HIS A 306 7.89 -0.58 16.58
N ASP A 307 8.96 -1.25 16.16
CA ASP A 307 9.41 -2.50 16.77
C ASP A 307 9.91 -2.31 18.23
N ASP A 308 10.44 -1.14 18.56
CA ASP A 308 10.87 -0.73 19.89
C ASP A 308 9.70 -0.33 20.82
N GLY A 309 8.47 -0.34 20.30
CA GLY A 309 7.26 -0.07 21.08
C GLY A 309 7.04 1.41 21.39
N GLU A 310 7.51 2.32 20.53
CA GLU A 310 7.26 3.75 20.69
C GLU A 310 5.77 4.07 20.72
N ASP A 311 5.40 5.18 21.35
CA ASP A 311 3.99 5.56 21.49
C ASP A 311 3.31 5.76 20.13
N LEU A 312 2.03 5.35 20.04
CA LEU A 312 1.28 5.34 18.78
C LEU A 312 1.11 6.73 18.14
N ARG A 313 1.22 7.81 18.94
CA ARG A 313 1.07 9.20 18.42
C ARG A 313 2.36 9.64 17.74
N SER A 314 3.51 9.33 18.31
CA SER A 314 4.83 9.55 17.69
C SER A 314 4.97 8.71 16.44
N LEU A 315 4.62 7.41 16.50
CA LEU A 315 4.63 6.52 15.34
C LEU A 315 3.76 7.03 14.20
N HIS A 316 2.56 7.59 14.51
CA HIS A 316 1.69 8.15 13.47
C HIS A 316 2.34 9.33 12.73
N ALA A 317 3.08 10.19 13.45
CA ALA A 317 3.84 11.30 12.86
C ALA A 317 5.04 10.78 12.07
N ARG A 318 5.83 9.84 12.60
CA ARG A 318 7.01 9.26 11.92
C ARG A 318 6.63 8.52 10.63
N CYS A 319 5.56 7.72 10.63
CA CYS A 319 5.04 7.10 9.41
C CYS A 319 4.60 8.14 8.38
N SER A 320 4.04 9.27 8.83
CA SER A 320 3.68 10.38 7.94
C SER A 320 4.91 11.08 7.35
N VAL A 321 5.99 11.26 8.13
CA VAL A 321 7.28 11.79 7.63
C VAL A 321 7.87 10.85 6.58
N ALA A 322 7.90 9.55 6.86
CA ALA A 322 8.42 8.53 5.96
C ALA A 322 7.66 8.53 4.62
N LYS A 323 6.33 8.45 4.68
CA LYS A 323 5.48 8.44 3.47
C LYS A 323 5.63 9.72 2.67
N LEU A 324 5.59 10.87 3.30
CA LEU A 324 5.73 12.17 2.64
C LEU A 324 7.06 12.26 1.90
N TYR A 325 8.16 12.01 2.61
CA TYR A 325 9.49 12.16 2.02
C TYR A 325 9.74 11.16 0.90
N ALA A 326 9.47 9.88 1.14
CA ALA A 326 9.74 8.82 0.18
C ALA A 326 8.91 8.96 -1.11
N SER A 327 7.61 9.28 -1.01
CA SER A 327 6.75 9.43 -2.19
C SER A 327 7.12 10.66 -3.02
N GLU A 328 7.46 11.80 -2.39
CA GLU A 328 7.92 13.00 -3.09
C GLU A 328 9.29 12.77 -3.77
N ALA A 329 10.23 12.12 -3.08
CA ALA A 329 11.54 11.78 -3.61
C ALA A 329 11.46 10.82 -4.81
N ALA A 330 10.67 9.75 -4.67
CA ALA A 330 10.51 8.76 -5.74
C ALA A 330 9.93 9.36 -7.02
N ASN A 331 8.97 10.29 -6.91
CA ASN A 331 8.44 11.03 -8.07
C ASN A 331 9.52 11.87 -8.76
N ARG A 332 10.35 12.61 -8.01
CA ARG A 332 11.46 13.39 -8.60
C ARG A 332 12.52 12.50 -9.24
N ILE A 333 12.81 11.35 -8.62
CA ILE A 333 13.74 10.37 -9.17
C ILE A 333 13.20 9.78 -10.47
N ALA A 334 11.92 9.41 -10.52
CA ALA A 334 11.30 8.88 -11.74
C ALA A 334 11.36 9.88 -12.89
N ASP A 335 11.06 11.16 -12.64
CA ASP A 335 11.16 12.25 -13.63
C ASP A 335 12.60 12.39 -14.18
N ARG A 336 13.60 12.43 -13.30
CA ARG A 336 15.02 12.49 -13.71
C ARG A 336 15.43 11.28 -14.54
N VAL A 337 14.97 10.07 -14.16
CA VAL A 337 15.34 8.84 -14.87
C VAL A 337 14.71 8.79 -16.26
N VAL A 338 13.45 9.19 -16.41
CA VAL A 338 12.84 9.38 -17.75
C VAL A 338 13.68 10.34 -18.59
N GLN A 339 14.12 11.46 -18.01
CA GLN A 339 14.96 12.45 -18.71
C GLN A 339 16.33 11.89 -19.11
N ILE A 340 17.00 11.14 -18.23
CA ILE A 340 18.30 10.47 -18.52
C ILE A 340 18.16 9.48 -19.67
N LEU A 341 17.09 8.68 -19.68
CA LEU A 341 16.84 7.67 -20.70
C LEU A 341 16.34 8.26 -22.03
N GLY A 342 15.87 9.52 -22.01
CA GLY A 342 15.34 10.22 -23.18
C GLY A 342 14.15 9.49 -23.79
N GLY A 343 14.08 9.41 -25.12
CA GLY A 343 12.95 8.77 -25.82
C GLY A 343 12.68 7.32 -25.38
N ARG A 344 13.70 6.57 -24.94
CA ARG A 344 13.52 5.23 -24.40
C ARG A 344 12.78 5.24 -23.06
N GLY A 345 13.06 6.23 -22.19
CA GLY A 345 12.41 6.41 -20.91
C GLY A 345 10.93 6.81 -21.03
N TYR A 346 10.47 7.18 -22.22
CA TYR A 346 9.09 7.56 -22.51
C TYR A 346 8.29 6.44 -23.20
N MET A 347 8.89 5.25 -23.36
CA MET A 347 8.22 4.08 -23.94
C MET A 347 7.62 3.23 -22.80
N ARG A 348 6.39 2.75 -22.97
CA ARG A 348 5.66 1.93 -21.95
C ARG A 348 6.38 0.62 -21.60
N GLU A 349 7.23 0.11 -22.48
CA GLU A 349 8.09 -1.04 -22.23
C GLU A 349 9.22 -0.74 -21.23
N ASN A 350 9.49 0.54 -20.95
CA ASN A 350 10.53 0.94 -20.00
C ASN A 350 9.97 1.12 -18.59
N ALA A 351 10.70 0.63 -17.59
CA ALA A 351 10.30 0.78 -16.19
C ALA A 351 10.19 2.25 -15.75
N ALA A 352 11.02 3.15 -16.29
CA ALA A 352 10.99 4.56 -15.94
C ALA A 352 9.65 5.23 -16.28
N GLU A 353 9.09 4.96 -17.47
CA GLU A 353 7.79 5.47 -17.89
C GLU A 353 6.68 4.94 -17.00
N ARG A 354 6.66 3.62 -16.74
CA ARG A 354 5.65 2.99 -15.90
C ARG A 354 5.66 3.55 -14.48
N PHE A 355 6.82 3.65 -13.85
CA PHE A 355 6.95 4.24 -12.52
C PHE A 355 6.67 5.74 -12.49
N PHE A 356 6.99 6.49 -13.54
CA PHE A 356 6.64 7.91 -13.65
C PHE A 356 5.13 8.14 -13.51
N ARG A 357 4.30 7.31 -14.15
CA ARG A 357 2.84 7.36 -14.02
C ARG A 357 2.37 6.81 -12.67
N GLU A 358 2.90 5.67 -12.25
CA GLU A 358 2.42 4.94 -11.10
C GLU A 358 2.76 5.63 -9.78
N LEU A 359 3.99 6.07 -9.58
CA LEU A 359 4.42 6.74 -8.35
C LEU A 359 3.67 8.05 -8.07
N ARG A 360 2.99 8.61 -9.08
CA ARG A 360 2.21 9.82 -8.89
C ARG A 360 1.09 9.64 -7.88
N VAL A 361 0.48 8.46 -7.80
CA VAL A 361 -0.61 8.16 -6.86
C VAL A 361 -0.09 8.03 -5.42
N ASP A 362 1.17 7.66 -5.21
CA ASP A 362 1.77 7.56 -3.87
C ASP A 362 1.77 8.88 -3.09
N ARG A 363 1.64 10.01 -3.79
CA ARG A 363 1.45 11.33 -3.20
C ARG A 363 -0.01 11.63 -2.83
N ILE A 364 -0.96 10.74 -3.19
CA ILE A 364 -2.41 10.95 -3.05
C ILE A 364 -3.02 9.98 -2.04
N TRP A 365 -2.91 8.67 -2.28
CA TRP A 365 -3.54 7.66 -1.44
C TRP A 365 -2.94 7.56 -0.03
N GLU A 366 -3.67 6.92 0.90
CA GLU A 366 -3.35 6.78 2.33
C GLU A 366 -3.09 8.13 3.03
N GLY A 367 -3.76 9.16 2.53
CA GLY A 367 -3.61 10.56 2.90
C GLY A 367 -2.60 11.30 2.01
N THR A 368 -3.07 12.38 1.40
CA THR A 368 -2.25 13.17 0.46
C THR A 368 -1.01 13.74 1.12
N SER A 369 -0.03 14.17 0.32
CA SER A 369 1.18 14.87 0.82
C SER A 369 0.84 16.07 1.69
N GLU A 370 -0.28 16.76 1.43
CA GLU A 370 -0.79 17.88 2.22
C GLU A 370 -1.28 17.40 3.59
N ILE A 371 -2.02 16.28 3.63
CA ILE A 371 -2.48 15.68 4.89
C ILE A 371 -1.31 15.20 5.74
N GLN A 372 -0.29 14.57 5.13
CA GLN A 372 0.91 14.20 5.88
C GLN A 372 1.57 15.42 6.52
N ARG A 373 1.69 16.54 5.80
CA ARG A 373 2.21 17.81 6.35
C ARG A 373 1.38 18.35 7.51
N LEU A 374 0.05 18.27 7.43
CA LEU A 374 -0.83 18.68 8.53
C LEU A 374 -0.66 17.79 9.76
N ILE A 375 -0.54 16.48 9.59
CA ILE A 375 -0.30 15.54 10.70
C ILE A 375 1.03 15.87 11.37
N ILE A 376 2.10 16.03 10.61
CA ILE A 376 3.44 16.34 11.10
C ILE A 376 3.45 17.70 11.84
N ALA A 377 2.88 18.74 11.22
CA ALA A 377 2.83 20.07 11.82
C ALA A 377 2.03 20.07 13.15
N ARG A 378 0.88 19.38 13.19
CA ARG A 378 0.09 19.25 14.42
C ARG A 378 0.86 18.50 15.53
N ALA A 379 1.59 17.45 15.17
CA ALA A 379 2.41 16.72 16.12
C ALA A 379 3.53 17.62 16.69
N LEU A 380 4.26 18.30 15.82
CA LEU A 380 5.31 19.26 16.19
C LEU A 380 4.81 20.38 17.10
N LEU A 381 3.72 21.04 16.72
CA LEU A 381 3.14 22.14 17.49
C LEU A 381 2.62 21.71 18.86
N LYS A 382 2.16 20.47 18.99
CA LYS A 382 1.62 19.93 20.24
C LYS A 382 2.69 19.37 21.19
N ARG A 383 3.79 18.82 20.65
CA ARG A 383 4.74 18.01 21.42
C ARG A 383 6.20 18.46 21.30
N GLY A 384 6.52 19.42 20.42
CA GLY A 384 7.90 19.81 20.12
C GLY A 384 8.66 18.76 19.32
N LEU A 385 9.92 19.02 19.00
CA LEU A 385 10.79 18.10 18.26
C LEU A 385 11.06 16.78 19.02
N GLU A 386 11.20 16.85 20.32
CA GLU A 386 11.51 15.66 21.15
C GLU A 386 10.34 14.67 21.25
N GLY A 387 9.13 15.12 20.98
CA GLY A 387 7.93 14.28 20.99
C GLY A 387 7.47 13.79 19.61
N MET A 388 8.37 13.91 18.61
CA MET A 388 8.09 13.53 17.21
C MET A 388 8.56 12.10 16.91
#